data_0a5008435ab91881af389d058d343c3c
#
_entry.id   0a5008435ab91881af389d058d343c3c
#
_cell.length_a   1.000
_cell.length_b   1.000
_cell.length_c   1.000
_cell.angle_alpha   90.00
_cell.angle_beta   90.00
_cell.angle_gamma   90.00
#
_symmetry.space_group_name_H-M   'P 1'
#
loop_
_entity.id
_entity.type
_entity.pdbx_description
1 polymer ?
#
loop_
_entity_poly.entity_id
_entity_poly.type
_entity_poly.pdbx_seq_one_letter_code
_entity_poly.pdbx_strand_id
1 'polypeptide(L)'
;MSQLIVNNLSLGYDGIVVSEGINFQVNKGDYLCIVGENGSGKSTLMKTLLGLQKPPCSGKLTFAKGFSPSQIGYLPQQSAAQKDFPASVQEIVLSGFLASLGSKPFYSRVQKQTALDNMKKLGIYDKRNYCYRNLSGGQQQRVLLAR
;
A
#
# COMPACT_ATOMS: atom_id res chain seq x y z
N MET A 1 7.12 -9.75 19.29
CA MET A 1 7.95 -8.53 19.21
C MET A 1 7.16 -7.48 18.42
N SER A 2 7.06 -6.29 19.00
CA SER A 2 6.34 -5.17 18.37
C SER A 2 7.05 -4.72 17.10
N GLN A 3 6.29 -4.60 15.99
CA GLN A 3 6.80 -4.10 14.70
C GLN A 3 6.58 -2.61 14.54
N LEU A 4 5.52 -2.09 15.19
CA LEU A 4 5.15 -0.68 15.15
C LEU A 4 4.61 -0.27 16.53
N ILE A 5 5.07 0.86 17.03
CA ILE A 5 4.57 1.49 18.25
C ILE A 5 4.20 2.92 17.91
N VAL A 6 2.98 3.30 18.26
CA VAL A 6 2.43 4.65 18.12
C VAL A 6 2.16 5.20 19.51
N ASN A 7 2.80 6.31 19.85
CA ASN A 7 2.69 6.95 21.15
C ASN A 7 2.19 8.39 21.01
N ASN A 8 1.05 8.64 21.61
CA ASN A 8 0.42 9.97 21.74
C ASN A 8 0.39 10.74 20.41
N LEU A 9 0.03 10.04 19.32
CA LEU A 9 0.05 10.55 17.97
C LEU A 9 -1.16 11.48 17.77
N SER A 10 -0.91 12.72 17.31
CA SER A 10 -1.94 13.66 16.90
C SER A 10 -1.89 13.84 15.38
N LEU A 11 -3.01 13.67 14.73
CA LEU A 11 -3.16 13.79 13.28
C LEU A 11 -3.77 15.13 12.93
N GLY A 12 -3.21 15.81 11.95
CA GLY A 12 -3.73 17.07 11.45
C GLY A 12 -3.59 17.20 9.94
N TYR A 13 -4.38 18.09 9.37
CA TYR A 13 -4.28 18.49 7.97
C TYR A 13 -4.48 20.02 7.91
N ASP A 14 -3.58 20.73 7.22
CA ASP A 14 -3.60 22.19 7.06
C ASP A 14 -3.79 22.97 8.38
N GLY A 15 -3.12 22.52 9.45
CA GLY A 15 -3.18 23.16 10.77
C GLY A 15 -4.42 22.80 11.60
N ILE A 16 -5.32 21.98 11.08
CA ILE A 16 -6.51 21.50 11.80
C ILE A 16 -6.20 20.12 12.37
N VAL A 17 -6.34 19.96 13.68
CA VAL A 17 -6.19 18.66 14.34
C VAL A 17 -7.46 17.85 14.12
N VAL A 18 -7.29 16.64 13.56
CA VAL A 18 -8.41 15.73 13.23
C VAL A 18 -8.56 14.65 14.31
N SER A 19 -7.48 14.24 14.94
CA SER A 19 -7.48 13.22 15.99
C SER A 19 -6.25 13.38 16.87
N GLU A 20 -6.41 13.14 18.16
CA GLU A 20 -5.36 13.30 19.16
C GLU A 20 -5.23 12.07 20.07
N GLY A 21 -4.06 11.94 20.69
CA GLY A 21 -3.85 10.95 21.74
C GLY A 21 -3.90 9.49 21.26
N ILE A 22 -3.60 9.23 19.97
CA ILE A 22 -3.65 7.89 19.41
C ILE A 22 -2.48 7.08 19.95
N ASN A 23 -2.81 5.96 20.60
CA ASN A 23 -1.83 5.03 21.16
C ASN A 23 -2.19 3.61 20.75
N PHE A 24 -1.26 2.88 20.13
CA PHE A 24 -1.38 1.46 19.85
C PHE A 24 -0.03 0.86 19.51
N GLN A 25 0.04 -0.47 19.53
CA GLN A 25 1.17 -1.22 19.01
C GLN A 25 0.70 -2.35 18.12
N VAL A 26 1.53 -2.72 17.15
CA VAL A 26 1.29 -3.84 16.24
C VAL A 26 2.45 -4.81 16.36
N ASN A 27 2.15 -6.06 16.68
CA ASN A 27 3.13 -7.14 16.76
C ASN A 27 3.12 -7.96 15.46
N LYS A 28 4.14 -8.79 15.29
CA LYS A 28 4.18 -9.73 14.17
C LYS A 28 3.00 -10.71 14.24
N GLY A 29 2.20 -10.74 13.18
CA GLY A 29 1.02 -11.61 13.09
C GLY A 29 -0.27 -10.98 13.58
N ASP A 30 -0.24 -9.76 14.12
CA ASP A 30 -1.45 -9.05 14.52
C ASP A 30 -2.28 -8.62 13.29
N TYR A 31 -3.59 -8.61 13.47
CA TYR A 31 -4.57 -8.00 12.59
C TYR A 31 -5.17 -6.79 13.28
N LEU A 32 -4.86 -5.58 12.80
CA LEU A 32 -5.38 -4.32 13.34
C LEU A 32 -6.48 -3.78 12.43
N CYS A 33 -7.68 -3.59 12.99
CA CYS A 33 -8.80 -2.95 12.31
C CYS A 33 -8.99 -1.52 12.82
N ILE A 34 -8.98 -0.55 11.88
CA ILE A 34 -9.23 0.86 12.17
C ILE A 34 -10.65 1.19 11.71
N VAL A 35 -11.53 1.46 12.66
CA VAL A 35 -12.95 1.78 12.42
C VAL A 35 -13.28 3.19 12.88
N GLY A 36 -14.30 3.79 12.30
CA GLY A 36 -14.75 5.14 12.64
C GLY A 36 -15.56 5.76 11.51
N GLU A 37 -16.18 6.88 11.76
CA GLU A 37 -16.99 7.65 10.79
C GLU A 37 -16.15 8.21 9.63
N ASN A 38 -16.83 8.61 8.56
CA ASN A 38 -16.17 9.32 7.47
C ASN A 38 -15.63 10.66 7.96
N GLY A 39 -14.37 10.97 7.62
CA GLY A 39 -13.70 12.17 8.12
C GLY A 39 -12.95 12.00 9.44
N SER A 40 -13.07 10.87 10.16
CA SER A 40 -12.40 10.65 11.46
C SER A 40 -10.87 10.47 11.40
N GLY A 41 -10.23 10.70 10.26
CA GLY A 41 -8.77 10.65 10.14
C GLY A 41 -8.18 9.27 9.80
N LYS A 42 -8.98 8.22 9.52
CA LYS A 42 -8.48 6.87 9.19
C LYS A 42 -7.46 6.87 8.05
N SER A 43 -7.78 7.53 6.94
CA SER A 43 -6.89 7.63 5.78
C SER A 43 -5.66 8.47 6.08
N THR A 44 -5.78 9.50 6.92
CA THR A 44 -4.68 10.33 7.38
C THR A 44 -3.73 9.51 8.26
N LEU A 45 -4.27 8.72 9.20
CA LEU A 45 -3.49 7.79 10.01
C LEU A 45 -2.71 6.81 9.12
N MET A 46 -3.38 6.15 8.19
CA MET A 46 -2.71 5.21 7.27
C MET A 46 -1.59 5.88 6.47
N LYS A 47 -1.83 7.07 5.90
CA LYS A 47 -0.79 7.79 5.16
C LYS A 47 0.38 8.21 6.06
N THR A 48 0.11 8.58 7.31
CA THR A 48 1.14 8.92 8.29
C THR A 48 1.99 7.70 8.65
N LEU A 49 1.36 6.54 8.90
CA LEU A 49 2.07 5.28 9.17
C LEU A 49 2.98 4.84 8.02
N LEU A 50 2.58 5.15 6.79
CA LEU A 50 3.32 4.83 5.57
C LEU A 50 4.41 5.87 5.22
N GLY A 51 4.49 6.97 5.97
CA GLY A 51 5.39 8.08 5.64
C GLY A 51 5.01 8.85 4.37
N LEU A 52 3.77 8.70 3.88
CA LEU A 52 3.26 9.38 2.68
C LEU A 52 2.75 10.80 2.98
N GLN A 53 2.63 11.14 4.23
CA GLN A 53 2.22 12.46 4.71
C GLN A 53 3.21 12.92 5.79
N LYS A 54 3.45 14.24 5.86
CA LYS A 54 4.28 14.81 6.92
C LYS A 54 3.75 14.38 8.29
N PRO A 55 4.66 14.12 9.24
CA PRO A 55 4.25 13.69 10.56
C PRO A 55 3.31 14.70 11.20
N PRO A 56 2.49 14.22 12.08
CA PRO A 56 1.45 14.97 12.78
C PRO A 56 2.02 16.10 13.64
N CYS A 57 1.11 16.89 14.19
CA CYS A 57 1.43 18.00 15.08
C CYS A 57 2.17 17.57 16.35
N SER A 58 2.04 16.30 16.79
CA SER A 58 2.74 15.74 17.95
C SER A 58 2.73 14.21 17.95
N GLY A 59 3.51 13.62 18.87
CA GLY A 59 3.58 12.17 19.07
C GLY A 59 4.78 11.51 18.40
N LYS A 60 4.90 10.21 18.61
CA LYS A 60 6.04 9.41 18.14
C LYS A 60 5.58 8.13 17.46
N LEU A 61 6.16 7.88 16.30
CA LEU A 61 6.03 6.65 15.54
C LEU A 61 7.37 5.91 15.56
N THR A 62 7.36 4.69 16.06
CA THR A 62 8.60 3.90 16.19
C THR A 62 8.41 2.55 15.51
N PHE A 63 9.29 2.24 14.56
CA PHE A 63 9.36 0.93 13.92
C PHE A 63 10.37 0.03 14.63
N ALA A 64 10.17 -1.28 14.56
CA ALA A 64 11.13 -2.25 15.06
C ALA A 64 12.49 -2.08 14.39
N LYS A 65 13.56 -2.46 15.10
CA LYS A 65 14.93 -2.42 14.56
C LYS A 65 15.00 -3.27 13.28
N GLY A 66 15.47 -2.68 12.19
CA GLY A 66 15.56 -3.34 10.88
C GLY A 66 14.27 -3.34 10.06
N PHE A 67 13.17 -2.77 10.56
CA PHE A 67 11.94 -2.57 9.81
C PHE A 67 11.85 -1.12 9.30
N SER A 68 11.44 -0.95 8.05
CA SER A 68 11.36 0.35 7.37
C SER A 68 9.98 0.54 6.76
N PRO A 69 9.45 1.78 6.69
CA PRO A 69 8.20 2.09 5.98
C PRO A 69 8.17 1.59 4.54
N SER A 70 9.33 1.52 3.87
CA SER A 70 9.45 0.99 2.49
C SER A 70 9.13 -0.51 2.37
N GLN A 71 9.07 -1.23 3.50
CA GLN A 71 8.70 -2.66 3.55
C GLN A 71 7.20 -2.86 3.77
N ILE A 72 6.43 -1.78 3.93
CA ILE A 72 4.98 -1.83 4.11
C ILE A 72 4.31 -1.83 2.75
N GLY A 73 3.60 -2.91 2.42
CA GLY A 73 2.71 -2.94 1.26
C GLY A 73 1.45 -2.10 1.54
N TYR A 74 1.10 -1.21 0.63
CA TYR A 74 -0.11 -0.39 0.72
C TYR A 74 -1.04 -0.65 -0.45
N LEU A 75 -2.27 -1.03 -0.14
CA LEU A 75 -3.34 -1.18 -1.11
C LEU A 75 -4.37 -0.06 -0.90
N PRO A 76 -4.31 1.01 -1.68
CA PRO A 76 -5.25 2.12 -1.55
C PRO A 76 -6.64 1.73 -2.02
N GLN A 77 -7.65 2.46 -1.55
CA GLN A 77 -8.98 2.41 -2.14
C GLN A 77 -8.90 2.92 -3.58
N GLN A 78 -9.38 2.12 -4.53
CA GLN A 78 -9.33 2.46 -5.95
C GLN A 78 -10.24 3.64 -6.29
N SER A 79 -9.71 4.64 -6.98
CA SER A 79 -10.50 5.67 -7.65
C SER A 79 -11.10 5.15 -8.96
N ALA A 80 -12.12 5.83 -9.49
CA ALA A 80 -12.69 5.50 -10.79
C ALA A 80 -11.63 5.54 -11.91
N ALA A 81 -10.77 6.56 -11.91
CA ALA A 81 -9.68 6.69 -12.89
C ALA A 81 -8.67 5.53 -12.84
N GLN A 82 -8.42 4.96 -11.65
CA GLN A 82 -7.56 3.79 -11.52
C GLN A 82 -8.21 2.52 -12.05
N LYS A 83 -9.54 2.40 -11.93
CA LYS A 83 -10.28 1.24 -12.45
C LYS A 83 -10.29 1.20 -13.98
N ASP A 84 -10.29 2.37 -14.63
CA ASP A 84 -10.37 2.51 -16.09
C ASP A 84 -8.99 2.58 -16.76
N PHE A 85 -7.93 2.26 -16.05
CA PHE A 85 -6.56 2.36 -16.58
C PHE A 85 -6.34 1.39 -17.76
N PRO A 86 -5.94 1.90 -18.95
CA PRO A 86 -5.88 1.13 -20.19
C PRO A 86 -4.53 0.39 -20.34
N ALA A 87 -4.15 -0.40 -19.35
CA ALA A 87 -2.95 -1.22 -19.41
C ALA A 87 -3.28 -2.71 -19.24
N SER A 88 -2.42 -3.57 -19.71
CA SER A 88 -2.54 -5.01 -19.46
C SER A 88 -2.26 -5.34 -17.97
N VAL A 89 -2.80 -6.44 -17.51
CA VAL A 89 -2.54 -6.97 -16.16
C VAL A 89 -1.03 -7.11 -15.91
N GLN A 90 -0.30 -7.63 -16.88
CA GLN A 90 1.14 -7.83 -16.76
C GLN A 90 1.90 -6.51 -16.62
N GLU A 91 1.53 -5.47 -17.36
CA GLU A 91 2.16 -4.15 -17.25
C GLU A 91 1.92 -3.54 -15.85
N ILE A 92 0.71 -3.68 -15.32
CA ILE A 92 0.40 -3.20 -13.96
C ILE A 92 1.22 -3.95 -12.92
N VAL A 93 1.30 -5.27 -13.00
CA VAL A 93 2.11 -6.05 -12.04
C VAL A 93 3.59 -5.69 -12.14
N LEU A 94 4.12 -5.56 -13.36
CA LEU A 94 5.51 -5.14 -13.59
C LEU A 94 5.80 -3.73 -13.08
N SER A 95 4.80 -2.83 -13.10
CA SER A 95 4.99 -1.46 -12.58
C SER A 95 5.35 -1.42 -11.09
N GLY A 96 5.09 -2.48 -10.33
CA GLY A 96 5.54 -2.62 -8.94
C GLY A 96 7.07 -2.57 -8.78
N PHE A 97 7.81 -2.91 -9.85
CA PHE A 97 9.28 -2.87 -9.85
C PHE A 97 9.87 -1.53 -10.30
N LEU A 98 9.06 -0.53 -10.66
CA LEU A 98 9.56 0.76 -11.18
C LEU A 98 10.58 1.42 -10.23
N ALA A 99 10.30 1.42 -8.93
CA ALA A 99 11.22 2.00 -7.94
C ALA A 99 12.60 1.30 -7.90
N SER A 100 12.65 0.02 -8.29
CA SER A 100 13.89 -0.78 -8.31
C SER A 100 14.62 -0.79 -9.66
N LEU A 101 14.04 -0.20 -10.70
CA LEU A 101 14.69 -0.11 -12.02
C LEU A 101 15.86 0.86 -12.04
N GLY A 102 15.80 1.94 -11.23
CA GLY A 102 16.79 3.03 -11.30
C GLY A 102 16.86 3.61 -12.72
N SER A 103 18.04 3.64 -13.33
CA SER A 103 18.26 4.13 -14.70
C SER A 103 18.07 3.08 -15.80
N LYS A 104 17.63 1.86 -15.46
CA LYS A 104 17.49 0.78 -16.45
C LYS A 104 16.18 0.92 -17.23
N PRO A 105 16.21 0.87 -18.59
CA PRO A 105 15.01 1.03 -19.40
C PRO A 105 14.11 -0.22 -19.46
N PHE A 106 14.60 -1.38 -19.02
CA PHE A 106 13.88 -2.65 -19.15
C PHE A 106 13.90 -3.45 -17.84
N TYR A 107 12.83 -4.20 -17.60
CA TYR A 107 12.74 -5.16 -16.50
C TYR A 107 13.68 -6.36 -16.74
N SER A 108 14.37 -6.78 -15.70
CA SER A 108 15.23 -7.96 -15.72
C SER A 108 14.40 -9.25 -15.87
N ARG A 109 15.08 -10.34 -16.24
CA ARG A 109 14.44 -11.68 -16.29
C ARG A 109 13.86 -12.08 -14.94
N VAL A 110 14.58 -11.78 -13.85
CA VAL A 110 14.14 -12.09 -12.48
C VAL A 110 12.85 -11.33 -12.14
N GLN A 111 12.77 -10.02 -12.40
CA GLN A 111 11.58 -9.20 -12.15
C GLN A 111 10.38 -9.73 -12.96
N LYS A 112 10.57 -10.05 -14.24
CA LYS A 112 9.53 -10.63 -15.09
C LYS A 112 9.04 -11.97 -14.53
N GLN A 113 9.97 -12.85 -14.11
CA GLN A 113 9.60 -14.14 -13.53
C GLN A 113 8.85 -13.96 -12.21
N THR A 114 9.31 -13.08 -11.31
CA THR A 114 8.62 -12.76 -10.05
C THR A 114 7.20 -12.26 -10.31
N ALA A 115 6.99 -11.37 -11.28
CA ALA A 115 5.67 -10.90 -11.68
C ALA A 115 4.76 -12.05 -12.13
N LEU A 116 5.26 -12.96 -12.95
CA LEU A 116 4.51 -14.16 -13.40
C LEU A 116 4.14 -15.06 -12.23
N ASP A 117 5.05 -15.29 -11.30
CA ASP A 117 4.83 -16.15 -10.13
C ASP A 117 3.82 -15.52 -9.16
N ASN A 118 3.86 -14.18 -8.96
CA ASN A 118 2.85 -13.47 -8.20
C ASN A 118 1.47 -13.59 -8.85
N MET A 119 1.37 -13.42 -10.16
CA MET A 119 0.11 -13.60 -10.89
C MET A 119 -0.45 -15.03 -10.76
N LYS A 120 0.42 -16.06 -10.80
CA LYS A 120 0.01 -17.45 -10.57
C LYS A 120 -0.51 -17.66 -9.15
N LYS A 121 0.21 -17.17 -8.13
CA LYS A 121 -0.20 -17.27 -6.72
C LYS A 121 -1.56 -16.66 -6.46
N LEU A 122 -1.90 -15.59 -7.17
CA LEU A 122 -3.17 -14.86 -7.02
C LEU A 122 -4.26 -15.32 -8.02
N GLY A 123 -4.01 -16.33 -8.84
CA GLY A 123 -4.98 -16.90 -9.77
C GLY A 123 -5.43 -15.93 -10.86
N ILE A 124 -4.51 -15.09 -11.35
CA ILE A 124 -4.78 -14.10 -12.43
C ILE A 124 -3.82 -14.24 -13.63
N TYR A 125 -2.98 -15.28 -13.64
CA TYR A 125 -2.00 -15.49 -14.69
C TYR A 125 -2.60 -15.61 -16.10
N ASP A 126 -3.73 -16.32 -16.23
CA ASP A 126 -4.42 -16.51 -17.51
C ASP A 126 -4.95 -15.20 -18.11
N LYS A 127 -5.09 -14.18 -17.27
CA LYS A 127 -5.52 -12.85 -17.67
C LYS A 127 -4.40 -11.84 -17.86
N ARG A 128 -3.13 -12.27 -17.89
CA ARG A 128 -1.96 -11.39 -17.97
C ARG A 128 -1.97 -10.40 -19.13
N ASN A 129 -2.56 -10.82 -20.27
CA ASN A 129 -2.68 -9.99 -21.49
C ASN A 129 -4.02 -9.23 -21.59
N TYR A 130 -4.93 -9.43 -20.64
CA TYR A 130 -6.21 -8.71 -20.62
C TYR A 130 -6.00 -7.26 -20.19
N CYS A 131 -6.82 -6.36 -20.73
CA CYS A 131 -6.86 -4.99 -20.26
C CYS A 131 -7.46 -4.93 -18.84
N TYR A 132 -6.79 -4.24 -17.93
CA TYR A 132 -7.16 -4.13 -16.52
C TYR A 132 -8.58 -3.62 -16.30
N ARG A 133 -9.02 -2.62 -17.06
CA ARG A 133 -10.38 -2.06 -16.96
C ARG A 133 -11.49 -3.07 -17.24
N ASN A 134 -11.19 -4.14 -17.99
CA ASN A 134 -12.15 -5.18 -18.37
C ASN A 134 -12.28 -6.28 -17.30
N LEU A 135 -11.56 -6.16 -16.19
CA LEU A 135 -11.59 -7.10 -15.09
C LEU A 135 -12.69 -6.75 -14.09
N SER A 136 -13.24 -7.78 -13.42
CA SER A 136 -14.11 -7.54 -12.26
C SER A 136 -13.34 -6.87 -11.12
N GLY A 137 -14.04 -6.16 -10.21
CA GLY A 137 -13.40 -5.47 -9.08
C GLY A 137 -12.53 -6.38 -8.22
N GLY A 138 -12.96 -7.62 -7.96
CA GLY A 138 -12.15 -8.60 -7.23
C GLY A 138 -10.91 -9.06 -8.00
N GLN A 139 -10.98 -9.15 -9.34
CA GLN A 139 -9.81 -9.44 -10.17
C GLN A 139 -8.84 -8.27 -10.19
N GLN A 140 -9.34 -7.04 -10.28
CA GLN A 140 -8.52 -5.83 -10.19
C GLN A 140 -7.77 -5.74 -8.85
N GLN A 141 -8.43 -6.06 -7.74
CA GLN A 141 -7.76 -6.12 -6.43
C GLN A 141 -6.63 -7.16 -6.40
N ARG A 142 -6.86 -8.35 -6.98
CA ARG A 142 -5.81 -9.38 -7.08
C ARG A 142 -4.63 -8.92 -7.94
N VAL A 143 -4.86 -8.17 -9.01
CA VAL A 143 -3.79 -7.56 -9.81
C VAL A 143 -2.95 -6.58 -8.99
N LEU A 144 -3.61 -5.72 -8.19
CA LEU A 144 -2.89 -4.77 -7.33
C LEU A 144 -2.12 -5.46 -6.20
N LEU A 145 -2.62 -6.59 -5.69
CA LEU A 145 -1.88 -7.41 -4.71
C LEU A 145 -0.68 -8.14 -5.34
N ALA A 146 -0.75 -8.48 -6.63
CA ALA A 146 0.36 -9.10 -7.37
C ALA A 146 1.49 -8.10 -7.70
N ARG A 147 1.14 -6.81 -7.76
CA ARG A 147 2.03 -5.69 -8.08
C ARG A 147 3.02 -5.44 -6.96
#